data_6a36f49754ed2e6a92345dc28a93a144
#
_entry.id   6a36f49754ed2e6a92345dc28a93a144
#
_cell.length_a   1.000
_cell.length_b   1.000
_cell.length_c   1.000
_cell.angle_alpha   90.00
_cell.angle_beta   90.00
_cell.angle_gamma   90.00
#
_symmetry.space_group_name_H-M   'P 1'
#
loop_
_entity.id
_entity.type
_entity.pdbx_description
1 polymer ?
#
loop_
_entity_poly.entity_id
_entity_poly.type
_entity_poly.pdbx_seq_one_letter_code
_entity_poly.pdbx_strand_id
1 'polypeptide(L)'
;MHALARMRASVRAIVIVLLAAPVVGCASRAKAPAPAPAPAPAPAPTPSPRTPSAGGRALDVREGLASYYADWFNGRTTASGTIFSNNELVAAHPSYPFGSLVRVVNLRNKRSIDLRIVDRGPAAAPQARGVIIDISRAAAERLGFITAGRTRVRVEVLRWGGDN
;
A
#
# COMPACT_ATOMS: atom_id res chain seq x y z
N MET A 1 25.17 -52.64 -25.05
CA MET A 1 26.54 -52.09 -25.18
C MET A 1 26.63 -50.95 -24.19
N HIS A 2 27.11 -51.21 -22.97
CA HIS A 2 28.46 -50.94 -22.43
C HIS A 2 28.71 -49.41 -22.34
N ALA A 3 29.06 -48.75 -21.24
CA ALA A 3 29.79 -49.09 -19.99
C ALA A 3 29.58 -47.89 -19.06
N LEU A 4 29.27 -47.98 -17.80
CA LEU A 4 30.09 -48.19 -16.58
C LEU A 4 31.47 -47.53 -16.55
N ALA A 5 31.70 -46.69 -15.59
CA ALA A 5 32.90 -46.49 -14.78
C ALA A 5 33.06 -45.01 -14.39
N ARG A 6 33.47 -44.55 -13.24
CA ARG A 6 34.04 -45.03 -11.96
C ARG A 6 34.22 -43.74 -11.11
N MET A 7 33.62 -43.59 -10.01
CA MET A 7 34.13 -43.67 -8.65
C MET A 7 35.65 -43.39 -8.46
N ARG A 8 36.00 -42.26 -7.83
CA ARG A 8 37.25 -42.14 -7.04
C ARG A 8 37.05 -41.22 -5.85
N ALA A 9 37.02 -41.83 -4.69
CA ALA A 9 37.27 -41.24 -3.38
C ALA A 9 38.76 -40.90 -3.24
N SER A 10 39.05 -39.80 -2.57
CA SER A 10 40.39 -39.60 -1.98
C SER A 10 40.25 -38.99 -0.58
N VAL A 11 40.64 -39.77 0.35
CA VAL A 11 40.85 -39.57 1.79
C VAL A 11 42.24 -39.02 2.02
N ARG A 12 42.45 -38.34 3.14
CA ARG A 12 43.70 -37.92 3.85
C ARG A 12 43.97 -36.43 3.72
N ALA A 13 44.34 -35.69 4.82
CA ALA A 13 45.01 -36.13 6.00
C ALA A 13 44.71 -35.11 7.14
N ILE A 14 44.61 -35.66 8.32
CA ILE A 14 44.62 -34.97 9.63
C ILE A 14 46.06 -34.45 9.87
N VAL A 15 46.18 -33.13 10.21
CA VAL A 15 47.38 -32.64 10.90
C VAL A 15 46.94 -31.94 12.16
N ILE A 16 47.17 -32.61 13.26
CA ILE A 16 47.09 -32.08 14.63
C ILE A 16 48.43 -31.34 14.90
N VAL A 17 48.37 -30.07 15.19
CA VAL A 17 49.51 -29.38 15.83
C VAL A 17 48.98 -28.77 17.13
N LEU A 18 49.36 -29.41 18.21
CA LEU A 18 49.36 -28.87 19.59
C LEU A 18 50.55 -27.95 19.69
N LEU A 19 50.41 -26.75 20.23
CA LEU A 19 51.37 -26.15 21.16
C LEU A 19 50.91 -24.81 21.75
N ALA A 20 50.85 -24.81 23.07
CA ALA A 20 51.22 -23.73 24.01
C ALA A 20 50.31 -22.51 24.15
N ALA A 21 49.65 -22.46 25.30
CA ALA A 21 49.14 -21.23 25.93
C ALA A 21 50.30 -20.34 26.45
N PRO A 22 50.05 -19.04 26.55
CA PRO A 22 50.38 -18.35 27.78
C PRO A 22 49.16 -17.69 28.41
N VAL A 23 48.99 -17.90 29.67
CA VAL A 23 48.17 -17.17 30.63
C VAL A 23 48.79 -15.80 30.83
N VAL A 24 48.11 -14.73 30.45
CA VAL A 24 48.42 -13.40 30.95
C VAL A 24 47.13 -12.57 31.07
N GLY A 25 46.85 -12.17 32.31
CA GLY A 25 46.27 -10.88 32.63
C GLY A 25 44.77 -10.71 32.59
N CYS A 26 44.12 -10.97 33.73
CA CYS A 26 42.86 -10.30 34.07
C CYS A 26 43.02 -8.79 34.02
N ALA A 27 42.46 -8.16 32.97
CA ALA A 27 42.07 -6.77 33.03
C ALA A 27 40.55 -6.75 32.92
N SER A 28 39.92 -6.61 34.08
CA SER A 28 38.46 -6.35 34.17
C SER A 28 38.17 -5.01 33.52
N ARG A 29 37.84 -5.06 32.21
CA ARG A 29 37.33 -3.90 31.50
C ARG A 29 35.91 -3.72 31.95
N ALA A 30 35.68 -2.75 32.83
CA ALA A 30 34.34 -2.32 33.22
C ALA A 30 33.52 -2.05 31.95
N LYS A 31 32.50 -2.87 31.74
CA LYS A 31 31.53 -2.70 30.65
C LYS A 31 30.77 -1.40 30.90
N ALA A 32 31.05 -0.40 30.10
CA ALA A 32 30.27 0.83 30.11
C ALA A 32 28.77 0.48 29.99
N PRO A 33 27.90 1.12 30.77
CA PRO A 33 26.47 0.90 30.64
C PRO A 33 26.03 1.23 29.20
N ALA A 34 25.27 0.32 28.58
CA ALA A 34 24.72 0.53 27.28
C ALA A 34 23.88 1.82 27.30
N PRO A 35 23.95 2.67 26.28
CA PRO A 35 23.06 3.82 26.18
C PRO A 35 21.62 3.35 26.24
N ALA A 36 20.81 4.04 27.03
CA ALA A 36 19.39 3.77 27.15
C ALA A 36 18.75 3.78 25.72
N PRO A 37 17.83 2.85 25.41
CA PRO A 37 17.15 2.88 24.14
C PRO A 37 16.48 4.23 23.96
N ALA A 38 16.70 4.86 22.81
CA ALA A 38 16.02 6.10 22.45
C ALA A 38 14.51 5.90 22.56
N PRO A 39 13.76 6.89 23.10
CA PRO A 39 12.32 6.78 23.17
C PRO A 39 11.77 6.48 21.77
N ALA A 40 10.93 5.46 21.68
CA ALA A 40 10.25 5.10 20.44
C ALA A 40 9.55 6.35 19.87
N PRO A 41 9.65 6.62 18.56
CA PRO A 41 8.93 7.73 17.97
C PRO A 41 7.45 7.62 18.35
N ALA A 42 6.90 8.72 18.88
CA ALA A 42 5.49 8.79 19.23
C ALA A 42 4.65 8.31 18.02
N PRO A 43 3.61 7.50 18.23
CA PRO A 43 2.75 7.08 17.13
C PRO A 43 2.25 8.33 16.42
N ALA A 44 2.46 8.37 15.09
CA ALA A 44 1.94 9.44 14.27
C ALA A 44 0.44 9.62 14.58
N PRO A 45 -0.07 10.86 14.69
CA PRO A 45 -1.45 11.09 15.03
C PRO A 45 -2.32 10.33 14.02
N THR A 46 -3.08 9.37 14.52
CA THR A 46 -4.09 8.66 13.77
C THR A 46 -4.98 9.73 13.14
N PRO A 47 -5.14 9.81 11.81
CA PRO A 47 -6.04 10.78 11.23
C PRO A 47 -7.44 10.48 11.78
N SER A 48 -7.91 11.34 12.66
CA SER A 48 -9.28 11.29 13.18
C SER A 48 -10.24 11.21 11.99
N PRO A 49 -11.31 10.40 12.07
CA PRO A 49 -12.38 10.45 11.09
C PRO A 49 -12.82 11.91 11.00
N ARG A 50 -12.50 12.60 9.92
CA ARG A 50 -13.02 13.93 9.70
C ARG A 50 -14.52 13.78 9.58
N THR A 51 -15.23 14.25 10.59
CA THR A 51 -16.66 14.51 10.54
C THR A 51 -16.93 15.23 9.22
N PRO A 52 -17.98 14.86 8.45
CA PRO A 52 -18.26 15.52 7.20
C PRO A 52 -18.35 17.02 7.48
N SER A 53 -17.42 17.78 6.91
CA SER A 53 -17.46 19.24 6.97
C SER A 53 -18.76 19.65 6.26
N ALA A 54 -19.77 19.96 7.03
CA ALA A 54 -20.99 20.55 6.54
C ALA A 54 -20.63 21.92 5.97
N GLY A 55 -20.61 22.07 4.64
CA GLY A 55 -20.36 23.39 4.10
C GLY A 55 -20.23 23.54 2.59
N GLY A 56 -20.35 22.48 1.81
CA GLY A 56 -20.41 22.60 0.35
C GLY A 56 -21.44 21.64 -0.21
N ARG A 57 -22.44 22.15 -0.93
CA ARG A 57 -23.34 21.30 -1.69
C ARG A 57 -22.51 20.55 -2.73
N ALA A 58 -22.57 19.21 -2.72
CA ALA A 58 -21.90 18.41 -3.75
C ALA A 58 -22.38 18.84 -5.14
N LEU A 59 -21.46 18.95 -6.08
CA LEU A 59 -21.73 19.39 -7.45
C LEU A 59 -22.41 18.27 -8.29
N ASP A 60 -22.08 17.01 -7.98
CA ASP A 60 -22.73 15.80 -8.52
C ASP A 60 -22.70 14.73 -7.43
N VAL A 61 -23.70 13.84 -7.42
CA VAL A 61 -23.81 12.74 -6.46
C VAL A 61 -24.22 11.49 -7.20
N ARG A 62 -23.45 10.41 -7.03
CA ARG A 62 -23.76 9.09 -7.61
C ARG A 62 -23.62 7.99 -6.58
N GLU A 63 -24.47 6.98 -6.67
CA GLU A 63 -24.37 5.76 -5.87
C GLU A 63 -24.11 4.55 -6.75
N GLY A 64 -23.26 3.64 -6.27
CA GLY A 64 -22.90 2.43 -6.96
C GLY A 64 -21.93 1.59 -6.14
N LEU A 65 -21.15 0.75 -6.81
CA LEU A 65 -20.08 -0.02 -6.18
C LEU A 65 -18.74 0.68 -6.38
N ALA A 66 -17.90 0.63 -5.37
CA ALA A 66 -16.47 0.89 -5.50
C ALA A 66 -15.70 -0.44 -5.49
N SER A 67 -14.66 -0.53 -6.31
CA SER A 67 -13.58 -1.50 -6.21
C SER A 67 -12.25 -0.79 -6.02
N TYR A 68 -11.16 -1.53 -5.89
CA TYR A 68 -9.84 -0.94 -5.78
C TYR A 68 -8.85 -1.63 -6.72
N TYR A 69 -7.79 -0.90 -7.04
CA TYR A 69 -6.74 -1.36 -7.94
C TYR A 69 -5.98 -2.56 -7.37
N ALA A 70 -5.70 -3.52 -8.24
CA ALA A 70 -4.77 -4.61 -7.92
C ALA A 70 -3.33 -4.08 -7.81
N ASP A 71 -2.51 -4.76 -7.02
CA ASP A 71 -1.14 -4.31 -6.69
C ASP A 71 -0.24 -4.14 -7.92
N TRP A 72 -0.47 -4.90 -8.99
CA TRP A 72 0.31 -4.81 -10.23
C TRP A 72 0.10 -3.53 -11.05
N PHE A 73 -0.89 -2.69 -10.69
CA PHE A 73 -1.04 -1.35 -11.27
C PHE A 73 -0.05 -0.33 -10.69
N ASN A 74 0.50 -0.60 -9.52
CA ASN A 74 1.43 0.33 -8.86
C ASN A 74 2.62 0.63 -9.75
N GLY A 75 2.96 1.91 -9.90
CA GLY A 75 4.05 2.38 -10.78
C GLY A 75 3.68 2.51 -12.26
N ARG A 76 2.45 2.21 -12.68
CA ARG A 76 1.99 2.42 -14.06
C ARG A 76 1.53 3.85 -14.30
N THR A 77 1.66 4.31 -15.53
CA THR A 77 1.13 5.61 -15.94
C THR A 77 -0.40 5.55 -16.03
N THR A 78 -1.06 6.49 -15.40
CA THR A 78 -2.51 6.68 -15.45
C THR A 78 -2.93 7.41 -16.72
N ALA A 79 -4.21 7.47 -17.02
CA ALA A 79 -4.75 8.20 -18.18
C ALA A 79 -4.53 9.73 -18.09
N SER A 80 -4.27 10.28 -16.88
CA SER A 80 -3.88 11.68 -16.71
C SER A 80 -2.37 11.93 -16.91
N GLY A 81 -1.57 10.88 -17.21
CA GLY A 81 -0.13 10.98 -17.36
C GLY A 81 0.68 10.89 -16.05
N THR A 82 0.04 10.81 -14.91
CA THR A 82 0.73 10.65 -13.62
C THR A 82 1.06 9.18 -13.34
N ILE A 83 2.05 8.92 -12.49
CA ILE A 83 2.36 7.55 -12.06
C ILE A 83 1.39 7.17 -10.94
N PHE A 84 0.74 6.02 -11.10
CA PHE A 84 -0.18 5.50 -10.10
C PHE A 84 0.57 4.96 -8.87
N SER A 85 0.09 5.32 -7.70
CA SER A 85 0.57 4.78 -6.42
C SER A 85 -0.59 4.27 -5.58
N ASN A 86 -0.47 3.01 -5.13
CA ASN A 86 -1.43 2.41 -4.20
C ASN A 86 -1.47 3.09 -2.83
N ASN A 87 -0.44 3.86 -2.49
CA ASN A 87 -0.32 4.57 -1.21
C ASN A 87 -0.94 5.98 -1.24
N GLU A 88 -1.27 6.50 -2.41
CA GLU A 88 -1.90 7.81 -2.58
C GLU A 88 -3.43 7.73 -2.50
N LEU A 89 -4.07 8.88 -2.27
CA LEU A 89 -5.52 9.02 -2.21
C LEU A 89 -6.06 9.44 -3.58
N VAL A 90 -6.08 8.47 -4.50
CA VAL A 90 -6.46 8.68 -5.90
C VAL A 90 -7.52 7.68 -6.36
N ALA A 91 -8.21 8.02 -7.44
CA ALA A 91 -9.25 7.19 -8.01
C ALA A 91 -9.32 7.30 -9.54
N ALA A 92 -9.99 6.30 -10.15
CA ALA A 92 -10.42 6.32 -11.54
C ALA A 92 -11.93 6.45 -11.64
N HIS A 93 -12.38 7.29 -12.57
CA HIS A 93 -13.79 7.41 -12.93
C HIS A 93 -13.96 7.48 -14.46
N PRO A 94 -15.02 6.90 -15.03
CA PRO A 94 -15.15 6.83 -16.49
C PRO A 94 -15.20 8.19 -17.19
N SER A 95 -15.82 9.19 -16.55
CA SER A 95 -16.15 10.47 -17.19
C SER A 95 -15.81 11.72 -16.40
N TYR A 96 -15.45 11.62 -15.11
CA TYR A 96 -15.12 12.84 -14.35
C TYR A 96 -13.80 13.44 -14.83
N PRO A 97 -13.70 14.77 -14.99
CA PRO A 97 -12.45 15.44 -15.36
C PRO A 97 -11.29 15.05 -14.43
N PHE A 98 -10.08 14.92 -14.99
CA PHE A 98 -8.88 14.70 -14.17
C PHE A 98 -8.65 15.87 -13.21
N GLY A 99 -8.13 15.58 -12.02
CA GLY A 99 -7.95 16.57 -10.97
C GLY A 99 -9.22 16.89 -10.16
N SER A 100 -10.39 16.33 -10.55
CA SER A 100 -11.60 16.46 -9.73
C SER A 100 -11.38 15.91 -8.34
N LEU A 101 -11.89 16.60 -7.32
CA LEU A 101 -11.89 16.14 -5.94
C LEU A 101 -13.26 15.55 -5.63
N VAL A 102 -13.28 14.29 -5.24
CA VAL A 102 -14.51 13.57 -4.91
C VAL A 102 -14.44 13.03 -3.48
N ARG A 103 -15.56 13.08 -2.78
CA ARG A 103 -15.73 12.36 -1.52
C ARG A 103 -16.41 11.03 -1.79
N VAL A 104 -15.78 9.96 -1.32
CA VAL A 104 -16.35 8.62 -1.38
C VAL A 104 -16.79 8.21 0.01
N VAL A 105 -18.07 7.92 0.16
CA VAL A 105 -18.71 7.50 1.41
C VAL A 105 -19.07 6.03 1.31
N ASN A 106 -18.51 5.18 2.15
CA ASN A 106 -18.93 3.78 2.27
C ASN A 106 -20.28 3.71 3.00
N LEU A 107 -21.33 3.28 2.28
CA LEU A 107 -22.70 3.28 2.80
C LEU A 107 -22.93 2.25 3.91
N ARG A 108 -22.05 1.25 4.05
CA ARG A 108 -22.15 0.21 5.08
C ARG A 108 -21.68 0.68 6.46
N ASN A 109 -20.56 1.41 6.51
CA ASN A 109 -19.90 1.80 7.76
C ASN A 109 -19.80 3.32 7.96
N LYS A 110 -20.30 4.11 7.00
CA LYS A 110 -20.33 5.59 7.02
C LYS A 110 -18.96 6.27 7.00
N ARG A 111 -17.87 5.50 6.82
CA ARG A 111 -16.55 6.09 6.61
C ARG A 111 -16.52 6.83 5.27
N SER A 112 -15.79 7.92 5.24
CA SER A 112 -15.61 8.72 4.03
C SER A 112 -14.16 9.16 3.85
N ILE A 113 -13.79 9.41 2.59
CA ILE A 113 -12.45 9.88 2.23
C ILE A 113 -12.55 10.73 0.96
N ASP A 114 -11.72 11.77 0.89
CA ASP A 114 -11.62 12.62 -0.29
C ASP A 114 -10.49 12.10 -1.19
N LEU A 115 -10.79 11.93 -2.49
CA LEU A 115 -9.91 11.36 -3.49
C LEU A 115 -9.80 12.28 -4.70
N ARG A 116 -8.63 12.27 -5.35
CA ARG A 116 -8.43 12.95 -6.64
C ARG A 116 -8.61 11.98 -7.80
N ILE A 117 -9.35 12.38 -8.83
CA ILE A 117 -9.49 11.61 -10.07
C ILE A 117 -8.23 11.81 -10.91
N VAL A 118 -7.53 10.71 -11.18
CA VAL A 118 -6.28 10.71 -11.98
C VAL A 118 -6.30 9.70 -13.12
N ASP A 119 -7.33 8.83 -13.17
CA ASP A 119 -7.36 7.76 -14.16
C ASP A 119 -8.75 7.53 -14.75
N ARG A 120 -8.81 6.73 -15.82
CA ARG A 120 -10.05 6.24 -16.44
C ARG A 120 -10.31 4.81 -16.00
N GLY A 121 -11.51 4.55 -15.57
CA GLY A 121 -11.96 3.26 -15.03
C GLY A 121 -13.23 3.43 -14.22
N PRO A 122 -13.81 2.34 -13.78
CA PRO A 122 -13.43 0.94 -14.02
C PRO A 122 -13.57 0.53 -15.49
N ALA A 123 -12.95 -0.61 -15.85
CA ALA A 123 -13.12 -1.21 -17.16
C ALA A 123 -14.60 -1.64 -17.41
N ALA A 124 -14.97 -1.92 -18.67
CA ALA A 124 -16.35 -2.20 -19.06
C ALA A 124 -17.00 -3.36 -18.28
N ALA A 125 -16.27 -4.44 -18.02
CA ALA A 125 -16.82 -5.60 -17.31
C ALA A 125 -17.17 -5.32 -15.83
N PRO A 126 -16.34 -4.62 -15.00
CA PRO A 126 -16.77 -4.12 -13.70
C PRO A 126 -17.91 -3.11 -13.77
N GLN A 127 -17.91 -2.19 -14.74
CA GLN A 127 -19.00 -1.23 -14.93
C GLN A 127 -20.35 -1.93 -15.14
N ALA A 128 -20.40 -2.95 -15.99
CA ALA A 128 -21.60 -3.75 -16.22
C ALA A 128 -22.15 -4.42 -14.95
N ARG A 129 -21.29 -4.57 -13.92
CA ARG A 129 -21.67 -5.07 -12.59
C ARG A 129 -21.94 -3.96 -11.57
N GLY A 130 -22.10 -2.72 -12.00
CA GLY A 130 -22.46 -1.58 -11.18
C GLY A 130 -21.27 -0.93 -10.43
N VAL A 131 -20.02 -1.25 -10.82
CA VAL A 131 -18.85 -0.53 -10.27
C VAL A 131 -18.73 0.82 -10.98
N ILE A 132 -18.77 1.90 -10.22
CA ILE A 132 -18.72 3.27 -10.74
C ILE A 132 -17.37 3.96 -10.53
N ILE A 133 -16.56 3.44 -9.62
CA ILE A 133 -15.26 4.04 -9.25
C ILE A 133 -14.27 2.97 -8.82
N ASP A 134 -13.02 3.06 -9.29
CA ASP A 134 -11.90 2.31 -8.77
C ASP A 134 -11.02 3.23 -7.93
N ILE A 135 -10.64 2.82 -6.73
CA ILE A 135 -9.85 3.62 -5.81
C ILE A 135 -8.51 2.96 -5.48
N SER A 136 -7.56 3.72 -5.00
CA SER A 136 -6.28 3.17 -4.54
C SER A 136 -6.46 2.23 -3.34
N ARG A 137 -5.49 1.35 -3.10
CA ARG A 137 -5.51 0.42 -1.97
C ARG A 137 -5.57 1.16 -0.63
N ALA A 138 -4.76 2.21 -0.44
CA ALA A 138 -4.80 3.02 0.78
C ALA A 138 -6.17 3.64 1.05
N ALA A 139 -6.88 4.08 0.00
CA ALA A 139 -8.24 4.58 0.13
C ALA A 139 -9.22 3.46 0.54
N ALA A 140 -9.11 2.27 -0.05
CA ALA A 140 -9.96 1.13 0.29
C ALA A 140 -9.74 0.64 1.74
N GLU A 141 -8.51 0.68 2.23
CA GLU A 141 -8.16 0.39 3.62
C GLU A 141 -8.83 1.38 4.59
N ARG A 142 -8.72 2.68 4.30
CA ARG A 142 -9.36 3.73 5.12
C ARG A 142 -10.88 3.64 5.11
N LEU A 143 -11.47 3.29 3.97
CA LEU A 143 -12.91 3.03 3.86
C LEU A 143 -13.33 1.69 4.46
N GLY A 144 -12.39 0.77 4.76
CA GLY A 144 -12.63 -0.48 5.46
C GLY A 144 -13.33 -1.55 4.63
N PHE A 145 -12.94 -1.75 3.36
CA PHE A 145 -13.54 -2.79 2.55
C PHE A 145 -12.55 -3.69 1.77
N ILE A 146 -11.27 -3.68 2.13
CA ILE A 146 -10.24 -4.53 1.49
C ILE A 146 -10.68 -6.00 1.44
N THR A 147 -11.09 -6.57 2.57
CA THR A 147 -11.52 -7.98 2.65
C THR A 147 -12.75 -8.28 1.78
N ALA A 148 -13.64 -7.31 1.65
CA ALA A 148 -14.86 -7.48 0.84
C ALA A 148 -14.60 -7.31 -0.67
N GLY A 149 -13.46 -6.74 -1.07
CA GLY A 149 -13.10 -6.47 -2.46
C GLY A 149 -13.91 -5.36 -3.12
N ARG A 150 -15.18 -5.21 -2.75
CA ARG A 150 -16.13 -4.19 -3.24
C ARG A 150 -17.10 -3.78 -2.16
N THR A 151 -17.61 -2.55 -2.24
CA THR A 151 -18.63 -2.04 -1.32
C THR A 151 -19.55 -1.03 -2.00
N ARG A 152 -20.76 -0.85 -1.47
CA ARG A 152 -21.65 0.22 -1.92
C ARG A 152 -21.14 1.55 -1.40
N VAL A 153 -21.06 2.51 -2.29
CA VAL A 153 -20.60 3.86 -1.99
C VAL A 153 -21.54 4.91 -2.55
N ARG A 154 -21.46 6.10 -1.94
CA ARG A 154 -21.91 7.35 -2.52
C ARG A 154 -20.68 8.16 -2.87
N VAL A 155 -20.59 8.63 -4.10
CA VAL A 155 -19.53 9.50 -4.62
C VAL A 155 -20.12 10.90 -4.76
N GLU A 156 -19.49 11.87 -4.10
CA GLU A 156 -19.90 13.27 -4.09
C GLU A 156 -18.78 14.10 -4.72
N VAL A 157 -19.06 14.83 -5.78
CA VAL A 157 -18.09 15.73 -6.38
C VAL A 157 -18.04 17.01 -5.56
N LEU A 158 -16.88 17.28 -4.96
CA LEU A 158 -16.65 18.48 -4.16
C LEU A 158 -16.11 19.65 -5.03
N ARG A 159 -15.32 19.33 -6.04
CA ARG A 159 -14.73 20.27 -6.99
C ARG A 159 -14.41 19.55 -8.30
N TRP A 160 -14.82 20.14 -9.42
CA TRP A 160 -14.37 19.66 -10.72
C TRP A 160 -12.90 19.97 -10.95
N GLY A 161 -12.20 19.04 -11.62
CA GLY A 161 -10.89 19.31 -12.17
C GLY A 161 -10.97 20.31 -13.31
N GLY A 162 -9.93 21.11 -13.49
CA GLY A 162 -9.77 21.87 -14.71
C GLY A 162 -9.20 20.95 -15.81
N ASP A 163 -9.66 21.09 -17.04
CA ASP A 163 -8.97 20.52 -18.19
C ASP A 163 -7.58 21.15 -18.29
N ASN A 164 -6.53 20.32 -18.14
CA ASN A 164 -5.18 20.66 -18.57
C ASN A 164 -4.98 20.08 -19.95
#